data_d1d537410a2fc50afaec851e083cc261
#
_entry.id   d1d537410a2fc50afaec851e083cc261
#
_cell.length_a   1.000
_cell.length_b   1.000
_cell.length_c   1.000
_cell.angle_alpha   90.00
_cell.angle_beta   90.00
_cell.angle_gamma   90.00
#
_symmetry.space_group_name_H-M   'P 1'
#
loop_
_entity.id
_entity.type
_entity.pdbx_description
1 polymer ?
#
loop_
_entity_poly.entity_id
_entity_poly.type
_entity_poly.pdbx_seq_one_letter_code
_entity_poly.pdbx_strand_id
1 'polypeptide(L)'
;MKYLPRIKSPSDLARLDIAELNELSDEIRGFLIEKVSKTGGHLGPNLGIVELTIALHRVFESPRDVMVFDTGHQTYVHKILTGRANGFEKLRQRGGLAGYPSRSESEHDVIENSHASTALSWADGIARGFMVQGEKERTVVAVVGDGSLTGGMAWEALNNIAASENLRLVIVVNDNERSYSPTIGGVATYLSTLRATKGYEKFLDWGKGVLERTPVVGQPIYETLHGMKKGLKDIVAPQGMFEDLGLKYLGPVDGHDILALEKALHQAKKFGGPVLVHAITEKGRGHAPAIQDEAEKFHAVG
;
A
#
# COMPACT_ATOMS: atom_id res chain seq x y z
N MET A 1 -22.93 -13.42 4.20
CA MET A 1 -22.17 -12.49 3.32
C MET A 1 -23.13 -11.94 2.28
N LYS A 2 -23.19 -10.62 2.16
CA LYS A 2 -24.12 -9.89 1.28
C LYS A 2 -23.41 -9.40 0.00
N TYR A 3 -22.16 -8.92 0.15
CA TYR A 3 -21.41 -8.31 -0.93
C TYR A 3 -20.35 -9.23 -1.53
N LEU A 4 -19.56 -9.94 -0.73
CA LEU A 4 -18.47 -10.79 -1.20
C LEU A 4 -18.88 -11.79 -2.29
N PRO A 5 -20.04 -12.49 -2.24
CA PRO A 5 -20.45 -13.38 -3.31
C PRO A 5 -20.68 -12.71 -4.68
N ARG A 6 -20.85 -11.38 -4.68
CA ARG A 6 -21.10 -10.58 -5.90
C ARG A 6 -19.81 -10.08 -6.55
N ILE A 7 -18.68 -10.12 -5.84
CA ILE A 7 -17.38 -9.69 -6.37
C ILE A 7 -16.80 -10.83 -7.21
N LYS A 8 -16.76 -10.63 -8.51
CA LYS A 8 -16.18 -11.55 -9.50
C LYS A 8 -14.97 -10.96 -10.19
N SER A 9 -14.86 -9.64 -10.16
CA SER A 9 -13.77 -8.88 -10.75
C SER A 9 -13.57 -7.57 -9.99
N PRO A 10 -12.41 -6.91 -10.11
CA PRO A 10 -12.18 -5.59 -9.51
C PRO A 10 -13.21 -4.53 -9.92
N SER A 11 -13.76 -4.62 -11.12
CA SER A 11 -14.75 -3.66 -11.62
C SER A 11 -16.06 -3.67 -10.82
N ASP A 12 -16.38 -4.76 -10.13
CA ASP A 12 -17.58 -4.86 -9.29
C ASP A 12 -17.52 -3.92 -8.08
N LEU A 13 -16.29 -3.57 -7.63
CA LEU A 13 -16.07 -2.64 -6.52
C LEU A 13 -16.55 -1.20 -6.84
N ALA A 14 -16.56 -0.82 -8.11
CA ALA A 14 -16.97 0.53 -8.52
C ALA A 14 -18.46 0.81 -8.25
N ARG A 15 -19.27 -0.23 -8.07
CA ARG A 15 -20.72 -0.14 -7.81
C ARG A 15 -21.07 0.04 -6.34
N LEU A 16 -20.09 -0.11 -5.44
CA LEU A 16 -20.30 -0.05 -4.01
C LEU A 16 -19.95 1.35 -3.48
N ASP A 17 -20.78 1.85 -2.58
CA ASP A 17 -20.48 3.04 -1.81
C ASP A 17 -19.52 2.74 -0.64
N ILE A 18 -19.09 3.78 0.07
CA ILE A 18 -18.11 3.62 1.17
C ILE A 18 -18.66 2.76 2.32
N ALA A 19 -19.94 2.88 2.64
CA ALA A 19 -20.55 2.07 3.70
C ALA A 19 -20.59 0.58 3.29
N GLU A 20 -20.95 0.31 2.05
CA GLU A 20 -20.96 -1.03 1.47
C GLU A 20 -19.55 -1.64 1.36
N LEU A 21 -18.53 -0.82 1.05
CA LEU A 21 -17.12 -1.24 1.03
C LEU A 21 -16.60 -1.59 2.42
N ASN A 22 -17.03 -0.86 3.46
CA ASN A 22 -16.70 -1.19 4.84
C ASN A 22 -17.36 -2.52 5.27
N GLU A 23 -18.64 -2.74 4.92
CA GLU A 23 -19.30 -4.04 5.14
C GLU A 23 -18.59 -5.17 4.37
N LEU A 24 -18.17 -4.94 3.12
CA LEU A 24 -17.39 -5.89 2.34
C LEU A 24 -16.04 -6.20 3.00
N SER A 25 -15.38 -5.20 3.59
CA SER A 25 -14.11 -5.39 4.31
C SER A 25 -14.29 -6.36 5.49
N ASP A 26 -15.37 -6.23 6.23
CA ASP A 26 -15.70 -7.13 7.34
C ASP A 26 -16.06 -8.55 6.84
N GLU A 27 -16.79 -8.65 5.72
CA GLU A 27 -17.10 -9.95 5.10
C GLU A 27 -15.82 -10.66 4.62
N ILE A 28 -14.87 -9.93 4.01
CA ILE A 28 -13.57 -10.48 3.59
C ILE A 28 -12.78 -10.98 4.79
N ARG A 29 -12.75 -10.24 5.90
CA ARG A 29 -12.07 -10.69 7.13
C ARG A 29 -12.69 -11.96 7.69
N GLY A 30 -14.01 -12.00 7.80
CA GLY A 30 -14.72 -13.21 8.25
C GLY A 30 -14.45 -14.42 7.35
N PHE A 31 -14.42 -14.21 6.04
CA PHE A 31 -14.08 -15.24 5.06
C PHE A 31 -12.62 -15.74 5.22
N LEU A 32 -11.66 -14.83 5.35
CA LEU A 32 -10.26 -15.17 5.54
C LEU A 32 -10.04 -15.96 6.83
N ILE A 33 -10.64 -15.52 7.94
CA ILE A 33 -10.57 -16.23 9.21
C ILE A 33 -11.12 -17.64 9.06
N GLU A 34 -12.29 -17.81 8.44
CA GLU A 34 -12.90 -19.13 8.23
C GLU A 34 -12.03 -20.05 7.36
N LYS A 35 -11.51 -19.55 6.23
CA LYS A 35 -10.79 -20.40 5.27
C LYS A 35 -9.35 -20.68 5.71
N VAL A 36 -8.63 -19.65 6.13
CA VAL A 36 -7.20 -19.80 6.49
C VAL A 36 -7.04 -20.60 7.80
N SER A 37 -7.99 -20.54 8.73
CA SER A 37 -7.96 -21.40 9.92
C SER A 37 -8.07 -22.89 9.58
N LYS A 38 -8.64 -23.25 8.43
CA LYS A 38 -8.79 -24.66 7.99
C LYS A 38 -7.60 -25.11 7.11
N THR A 39 -7.06 -24.23 6.29
CA THR A 39 -6.07 -24.58 5.28
C THR A 39 -4.64 -24.23 5.67
N GLY A 40 -4.48 -23.42 6.71
CA GLY A 40 -3.23 -22.75 7.01
C GLY A 40 -2.93 -21.60 6.06
N GLY A 41 -1.97 -20.75 6.42
CA GLY A 41 -1.53 -19.64 5.58
C GLY A 41 -1.23 -18.36 6.36
N HIS A 42 -1.07 -17.26 5.65
CA HIS A 42 -0.75 -15.95 6.21
C HIS A 42 -2.04 -15.21 6.60
N LEU A 43 -2.45 -15.27 7.87
CA LEU A 43 -3.72 -14.68 8.29
C LEU A 43 -3.57 -13.22 8.69
N GLY A 44 -2.73 -12.92 9.68
CA GLY A 44 -2.57 -11.56 10.22
C GLY A 44 -2.22 -10.49 9.19
N PRO A 45 -1.23 -10.73 8.30
CA PRO A 45 -0.89 -9.79 7.23
C PRO A 45 -2.07 -9.50 6.29
N ASN A 46 -2.87 -10.52 5.94
CA ASN A 46 -4.01 -10.35 5.04
C ASN A 46 -5.20 -9.65 5.70
N LEU A 47 -5.42 -9.84 7.00
CA LEU A 47 -6.44 -9.10 7.75
C LEU A 47 -6.13 -7.60 7.83
N GLY A 48 -4.85 -7.24 7.87
CA GLY A 48 -4.39 -5.85 7.96
C GLY A 48 -4.45 -5.07 6.65
N ILE A 49 -4.51 -5.74 5.49
CA ILE A 49 -4.38 -5.07 4.17
C ILE A 49 -5.72 -4.98 3.40
N VAL A 50 -6.85 -5.29 4.03
CA VAL A 50 -8.13 -5.42 3.32
C VAL A 50 -8.53 -4.11 2.64
N GLU A 51 -8.68 -3.02 3.38
CA GLU A 51 -9.10 -1.72 2.86
C GLU A 51 -8.09 -1.17 1.85
N LEU A 52 -6.80 -1.33 2.14
CA LEU A 52 -5.74 -0.90 1.21
C LEU A 52 -5.85 -1.64 -0.13
N THR A 53 -6.11 -2.96 -0.12
CA THR A 53 -6.25 -3.73 -1.36
C THR A 53 -7.53 -3.35 -2.12
N ILE A 54 -8.63 -3.07 -1.41
CA ILE A 54 -9.87 -2.56 -2.02
C ILE A 54 -9.59 -1.21 -2.70
N ALA A 55 -8.96 -0.26 -2.01
CA ALA A 55 -8.64 1.05 -2.56
C ALA A 55 -7.71 0.95 -3.79
N LEU A 56 -6.71 0.06 -3.76
CA LEU A 56 -5.84 -0.22 -4.90
C LEU A 56 -6.65 -0.64 -6.12
N HIS A 57 -7.57 -1.60 -5.98
CA HIS A 57 -8.38 -2.09 -7.10
C HIS A 57 -9.48 -1.13 -7.56
N ARG A 58 -9.81 -0.12 -6.77
CA ARG A 58 -10.73 0.96 -7.17
C ARG A 58 -10.04 2.07 -7.93
N VAL A 59 -8.75 2.29 -7.69
CA VAL A 59 -7.97 3.36 -8.33
C VAL A 59 -7.20 2.89 -9.55
N PHE A 60 -6.68 1.67 -9.52
CA PHE A 60 -5.85 1.11 -10.60
C PHE A 60 -6.59 0.00 -11.34
N GLU A 61 -6.54 0.05 -12.66
CA GLU A 61 -7.24 -0.88 -13.56
C GLU A 61 -6.42 -2.16 -13.79
N SER A 62 -6.38 -3.06 -12.79
CA SER A 62 -5.72 -4.36 -12.96
C SER A 62 -6.53 -5.26 -13.91
N PRO A 63 -5.90 -5.98 -14.87
CA PRO A 63 -4.46 -6.19 -15.05
C PRO A 63 -3.74 -5.16 -15.94
N ARG A 64 -4.46 -4.16 -16.50
CA ARG A 64 -3.85 -3.10 -17.32
C ARG A 64 -2.79 -2.34 -16.53
N ASP A 65 -3.14 -1.80 -15.35
CA ASP A 65 -2.18 -1.33 -14.37
C ASP A 65 -1.66 -2.56 -13.58
N VAL A 66 -0.34 -2.67 -13.46
CA VAL A 66 0.29 -3.85 -12.86
C VAL A 66 0.49 -3.67 -11.37
N MET A 67 0.07 -4.64 -10.56
CA MET A 67 0.32 -4.68 -9.12
C MET A 67 1.34 -5.76 -8.79
N VAL A 68 2.40 -5.37 -8.07
CA VAL A 68 3.45 -6.27 -7.57
C VAL A 68 3.45 -6.22 -6.06
N PHE A 69 3.31 -7.36 -5.41
CA PHE A 69 3.32 -7.46 -3.95
C PHE A 69 4.64 -8.04 -3.47
N ASP A 70 5.33 -7.33 -2.57
CA ASP A 70 6.56 -7.83 -1.98
C ASP A 70 6.32 -9.09 -1.15
N THR A 71 7.20 -10.06 -1.27
CA THR A 71 7.03 -11.41 -0.72
C THR A 71 5.79 -12.13 -1.27
N GLY A 72 4.71 -11.42 -1.56
CA GLY A 72 3.46 -11.96 -2.09
C GLY A 72 2.55 -12.66 -1.07
N HIS A 73 2.94 -12.72 0.22
CA HIS A 73 2.18 -13.41 1.27
C HIS A 73 0.90 -12.69 1.69
N GLN A 74 0.76 -11.39 1.37
CA GLN A 74 -0.41 -10.56 1.69
C GLN A 74 -1.29 -10.31 0.44
N THR A 75 -1.45 -11.31 -0.42
CA THR A 75 -2.23 -11.23 -1.66
C THR A 75 -3.56 -11.97 -1.62
N TYR A 76 -3.99 -12.47 -0.46
CA TYR A 76 -5.25 -13.20 -0.39
C TYR A 76 -6.45 -12.31 -0.72
N VAL A 77 -6.45 -11.06 -0.24
CA VAL A 77 -7.48 -10.08 -0.59
C VAL A 77 -7.47 -9.79 -2.10
N HIS A 78 -6.30 -9.61 -2.69
CA HIS A 78 -6.13 -9.46 -4.13
C HIS A 78 -6.73 -10.66 -4.91
N LYS A 79 -6.44 -11.90 -4.48
CA LYS A 79 -7.03 -13.10 -5.08
C LYS A 79 -8.57 -13.10 -4.97
N ILE A 80 -9.10 -12.73 -3.82
CA ILE A 80 -10.56 -12.65 -3.59
C ILE A 80 -11.18 -11.64 -4.56
N LEU A 81 -10.65 -10.42 -4.63
CA LEU A 81 -11.19 -9.34 -5.46
C LEU A 81 -11.03 -9.57 -6.96
N THR A 82 -10.12 -10.45 -7.35
CA THR A 82 -9.91 -10.88 -8.75
C THR A 82 -10.62 -12.21 -9.09
N GLY A 83 -11.71 -12.53 -8.35
CA GLY A 83 -12.66 -13.60 -8.68
C GLY A 83 -12.27 -15.00 -8.20
N ARG A 84 -11.21 -15.14 -7.39
CA ARG A 84 -10.68 -16.44 -6.95
C ARG A 84 -11.17 -16.90 -5.58
N ALA A 85 -12.17 -16.24 -4.98
CA ALA A 85 -12.67 -16.57 -3.64
C ALA A 85 -13.04 -18.07 -3.48
N ASN A 86 -13.65 -18.69 -4.49
CA ASN A 86 -14.03 -20.10 -4.42
C ASN A 86 -12.84 -21.07 -4.29
N GLY A 87 -11.65 -20.65 -4.74
CA GLY A 87 -10.44 -21.47 -4.67
C GLY A 87 -9.84 -21.58 -3.26
N PHE A 88 -10.31 -20.77 -2.31
CA PHE A 88 -9.81 -20.78 -0.93
C PHE A 88 -10.15 -22.04 -0.15
N GLU A 89 -11.10 -22.85 -0.61
CA GLU A 89 -11.38 -24.18 -0.03
C GLU A 89 -10.15 -25.11 -0.04
N LYS A 90 -9.25 -24.88 -1.01
CA LYS A 90 -8.00 -25.64 -1.17
C LYS A 90 -6.79 -24.74 -1.21
N LEU A 91 -6.82 -23.60 -0.50
CA LEU A 91 -5.67 -22.70 -0.41
C LEU A 91 -4.44 -23.46 0.08
N ARG A 92 -3.28 -23.32 -0.62
CA ARG A 92 -2.01 -24.00 -0.32
C ARG A 92 -2.04 -25.53 -0.39
N GLN A 93 -3.10 -26.11 -0.91
CA GLN A 93 -3.21 -27.55 -1.12
C GLN A 93 -3.01 -27.92 -2.59
N ARG A 94 -2.69 -29.19 -2.85
CA ARG A 94 -2.50 -29.70 -4.21
C ARG A 94 -3.75 -29.47 -5.07
N GLY A 95 -3.59 -28.80 -6.21
CA GLY A 95 -4.68 -28.45 -7.11
C GLY A 95 -5.59 -27.32 -6.63
N GLY A 96 -5.16 -26.60 -5.58
CA GLY A 96 -5.82 -25.38 -5.09
C GLY A 96 -4.99 -24.12 -5.38
N LEU A 97 -5.37 -23.02 -4.78
CA LEU A 97 -4.67 -21.76 -4.91
C LEU A 97 -3.31 -21.78 -4.20
N ALA A 98 -2.30 -21.20 -4.83
CA ALA A 98 -1.01 -20.91 -4.20
C ALA A 98 -1.17 -19.89 -3.06
N GLY A 99 -0.30 -19.98 -2.06
CA GLY A 99 -0.23 -19.00 -0.97
C GLY A 99 0.42 -17.67 -1.39
N TYR A 100 0.82 -17.53 -2.64
CA TYR A 100 1.48 -16.38 -3.26
C TYR A 100 0.86 -16.10 -4.64
N PRO A 101 1.14 -14.96 -5.28
CA PRO A 101 0.72 -14.72 -6.65
C PRO A 101 1.17 -15.84 -7.58
N SER A 102 0.33 -16.21 -8.53
CA SER A 102 0.65 -17.24 -9.53
C SER A 102 0.07 -16.90 -10.90
N ARG A 103 0.93 -16.78 -11.89
CA ARG A 103 0.58 -16.46 -13.28
C ARG A 103 -0.33 -17.51 -13.91
N SER A 104 -0.24 -18.75 -13.45
CA SER A 104 -1.12 -19.83 -13.91
C SER A 104 -2.54 -19.73 -13.35
N GLU A 105 -2.76 -18.93 -12.30
CA GLU A 105 -4.07 -18.72 -11.68
C GLU A 105 -4.83 -17.54 -12.27
N SER A 106 -4.11 -16.47 -12.65
CA SER A 106 -4.75 -15.22 -13.05
C SER A 106 -3.80 -14.30 -13.82
N GLU A 107 -4.34 -13.58 -14.81
CA GLU A 107 -3.64 -12.49 -15.52
C GLU A 107 -3.31 -11.29 -14.63
N HIS A 108 -3.96 -11.18 -13.47
CA HIS A 108 -3.67 -10.15 -12.48
C HIS A 108 -2.35 -10.40 -11.71
N ASP A 109 -1.83 -11.62 -11.76
CA ASP A 109 -0.60 -12.02 -11.08
C ASP A 109 0.56 -12.03 -12.10
N VAL A 110 1.43 -11.03 -12.09
CA VAL A 110 2.51 -10.91 -13.10
C VAL A 110 3.85 -11.45 -12.61
N ILE A 111 4.06 -11.54 -11.31
CA ILE A 111 5.30 -12.01 -10.68
C ILE A 111 5.00 -13.17 -9.73
N GLU A 112 5.75 -14.25 -9.91
CA GLU A 112 5.75 -15.43 -9.03
C GLU A 112 7.00 -15.39 -8.16
N ASN A 113 6.87 -14.79 -6.98
CA ASN A 113 8.00 -14.57 -6.10
C ASN A 113 7.56 -14.61 -4.63
N SER A 114 8.38 -15.20 -3.77
CA SER A 114 8.18 -15.26 -2.32
C SER A 114 9.35 -14.64 -1.54
N HIS A 115 10.25 -13.93 -2.20
CA HIS A 115 11.40 -13.27 -1.58
C HIS A 115 11.07 -11.83 -1.19
N ALA A 116 11.39 -11.47 0.05
CA ALA A 116 11.27 -10.11 0.53
C ALA A 116 12.24 -9.15 -0.18
N SER A 117 11.90 -7.88 -0.23
CA SER A 117 12.70 -6.76 -0.76
C SER A 117 12.89 -6.78 -2.29
N THR A 118 12.15 -7.60 -3.03
CA THR A 118 12.33 -7.78 -4.49
C THR A 118 11.30 -7.03 -5.33
N ALA A 119 10.13 -6.68 -4.77
CA ALA A 119 9.03 -6.11 -5.54
C ALA A 119 9.40 -4.80 -6.24
N LEU A 120 10.22 -3.96 -5.61
CA LEU A 120 10.63 -2.67 -6.19
C LEU A 120 11.49 -2.87 -7.44
N SER A 121 12.40 -3.84 -7.44
CA SER A 121 13.23 -4.18 -8.62
C SER A 121 12.38 -4.69 -9.78
N TRP A 122 11.39 -5.55 -9.49
CA TRP A 122 10.44 -6.00 -10.50
C TRP A 122 9.60 -4.86 -11.05
N ALA A 123 9.07 -4.01 -10.16
CA ALA A 123 8.23 -2.88 -10.54
C ALA A 123 9.00 -1.84 -11.38
N ASP A 124 10.25 -1.54 -11.03
CA ASP A 124 11.15 -0.68 -11.82
C ASP A 124 11.34 -1.24 -13.24
N GLY A 125 11.69 -2.53 -13.33
CA GLY A 125 11.88 -3.18 -14.63
C GLY A 125 10.61 -3.18 -15.51
N ILE A 126 9.43 -3.47 -14.93
CA ILE A 126 8.15 -3.45 -15.65
C ILE A 126 7.80 -2.04 -16.11
N ALA A 127 7.95 -1.04 -15.23
CA ALA A 127 7.63 0.34 -15.55
C ALA A 127 8.55 0.90 -16.66
N ARG A 128 9.85 0.56 -16.64
CA ARG A 128 10.78 0.88 -17.74
C ARG A 128 10.40 0.15 -19.02
N GLY A 129 9.97 -1.10 -18.93
CA GLY A 129 9.43 -1.86 -20.06
C GLY A 129 8.26 -1.15 -20.73
N PHE A 130 7.31 -0.63 -19.94
CA PHE A 130 6.19 0.18 -20.46
C PHE A 130 6.66 1.48 -21.11
N MET A 131 7.65 2.17 -20.53
CA MET A 131 8.23 3.37 -21.15
C MET A 131 8.83 3.07 -22.53
N VAL A 132 9.61 2.00 -22.66
CA VAL A 132 10.23 1.59 -23.93
C VAL A 132 9.18 1.20 -24.97
N GLN A 133 8.09 0.58 -24.54
CA GLN A 133 6.96 0.21 -25.42
C GLN A 133 6.05 1.39 -25.77
N GLY A 134 6.25 2.57 -25.18
CA GLY A 134 5.39 3.73 -25.38
C GLY A 134 4.05 3.68 -24.65
N GLU A 135 3.89 2.77 -23.69
CA GLU A 135 2.69 2.57 -22.86
C GLU A 135 2.60 3.64 -21.75
N LYS A 136 2.47 4.90 -22.15
CA LYS A 136 2.59 6.08 -21.27
C LYS A 136 1.50 6.20 -20.19
N GLU A 137 0.37 5.52 -20.35
CA GLU A 137 -0.78 5.63 -19.43
C GLU A 137 -0.85 4.48 -18.41
N ARG A 138 -0.03 3.45 -18.57
CA ARG A 138 -0.01 2.33 -17.63
C ARG A 138 0.81 2.67 -16.39
N THR A 139 0.28 2.30 -15.24
CA THR A 139 0.95 2.51 -13.95
C THR A 139 1.37 1.16 -13.35
N VAL A 140 2.56 1.12 -12.77
CA VAL A 140 2.98 -0.01 -11.94
C VAL A 140 2.84 0.38 -10.47
N VAL A 141 2.25 -0.52 -9.68
CA VAL A 141 2.09 -0.35 -8.24
C VAL A 141 2.88 -1.44 -7.53
N ALA A 142 3.82 -1.06 -6.67
CA ALA A 142 4.56 -1.97 -5.81
C ALA A 142 4.08 -1.84 -4.37
N VAL A 143 3.50 -2.91 -3.80
CA VAL A 143 3.08 -2.96 -2.40
C VAL A 143 4.19 -3.63 -1.59
N VAL A 144 4.77 -2.89 -0.66
CA VAL A 144 5.95 -3.29 0.11
C VAL A 144 5.67 -3.15 1.60
N GLY A 145 5.92 -4.21 2.38
CA GLY A 145 5.85 -4.12 3.85
C GLY A 145 7.05 -3.36 4.43
N ASP A 146 6.85 -2.74 5.59
CA ASP A 146 7.91 -2.03 6.33
C ASP A 146 9.12 -2.92 6.61
N GLY A 147 8.91 -4.19 6.93
CA GLY A 147 9.99 -5.17 7.11
C GLY A 147 10.82 -5.40 5.84
N SER A 148 10.19 -5.41 4.67
CA SER A 148 10.87 -5.58 3.38
C SER A 148 11.73 -4.38 2.99
N LEU A 149 11.43 -3.19 3.47
CA LEU A 149 12.26 -1.99 3.26
C LEU A 149 13.60 -2.06 4.01
N THR A 150 13.78 -2.98 4.94
CA THR A 150 15.07 -3.14 5.63
C THR A 150 16.12 -3.86 4.77
N GLY A 151 15.72 -4.50 3.68
CA GLY A 151 16.62 -5.22 2.80
C GLY A 151 17.35 -4.34 1.80
N GLY A 152 18.66 -4.61 1.56
CA GLY A 152 19.51 -3.80 0.67
C GLY A 152 19.00 -3.71 -0.76
N MET A 153 18.36 -4.78 -1.28
CA MET A 153 17.79 -4.80 -2.64
C MET A 153 16.67 -3.76 -2.82
N ALA A 154 15.84 -3.54 -1.78
CA ALA A 154 14.83 -2.50 -1.81
C ALA A 154 15.45 -1.09 -1.94
N TRP A 155 16.56 -0.84 -1.25
CA TRP A 155 17.28 0.44 -1.32
C TRP A 155 17.96 0.68 -2.65
N GLU A 156 18.55 -0.34 -3.25
CA GLU A 156 19.08 -0.25 -4.61
C GLU A 156 17.99 0.07 -5.62
N ALA A 157 16.84 -0.61 -5.52
CA ALA A 157 15.71 -0.31 -6.39
C ALA A 157 15.19 1.11 -6.19
N LEU A 158 15.05 1.59 -4.94
CA LEU A 158 14.65 2.97 -4.64
C LEU A 158 15.61 3.98 -5.27
N ASN A 159 16.92 3.74 -5.19
CA ASN A 159 17.94 4.60 -5.82
C ASN A 159 17.76 4.64 -7.34
N ASN A 160 17.51 3.50 -8.00
CA ASN A 160 17.27 3.44 -9.44
C ASN A 160 15.95 4.10 -9.86
N ILE A 161 14.88 3.89 -9.10
CA ILE A 161 13.57 4.48 -9.33
C ILE A 161 13.65 6.01 -9.20
N ALA A 162 14.28 6.51 -8.16
CA ALA A 162 14.42 7.93 -7.88
C ALA A 162 15.19 8.69 -8.97
N ALA A 163 16.10 8.03 -9.67
CA ALA A 163 16.82 8.61 -10.80
C ALA A 163 15.97 8.85 -12.05
N SER A 164 14.68 8.48 -12.05
CA SER A 164 13.78 8.51 -13.21
C SER A 164 12.57 9.40 -12.97
N GLU A 165 12.58 10.65 -13.46
CA GLU A 165 11.49 11.61 -13.23
C GLU A 165 10.12 11.20 -13.81
N ASN A 166 10.10 10.47 -14.93
CA ASN A 166 8.89 10.14 -15.68
C ASN A 166 8.45 8.68 -15.54
N LEU A 167 8.91 7.98 -14.52
CA LEU A 167 8.58 6.59 -14.29
C LEU A 167 7.23 6.48 -13.57
N ARG A 168 6.18 6.02 -14.24
CA ARG A 168 4.84 5.85 -13.66
C ARG A 168 4.80 4.66 -12.71
N LEU A 169 5.38 4.87 -11.54
CA LEU A 169 5.51 3.86 -10.50
C LEU A 169 5.03 4.42 -9.16
N VAL A 170 4.07 3.73 -8.56
CA VAL A 170 3.56 4.04 -7.23
C VAL A 170 4.04 2.98 -6.25
N ILE A 171 4.82 3.40 -5.27
CA ILE A 171 5.29 2.54 -4.18
C ILE A 171 4.32 2.72 -3.01
N VAL A 172 3.69 1.64 -2.57
CA VAL A 172 2.80 1.66 -1.41
C VAL A 172 3.49 0.94 -0.26
N VAL A 173 3.89 1.69 0.74
CA VAL A 173 4.46 1.12 1.97
C VAL A 173 3.32 0.76 2.90
N ASN A 174 3.10 -0.54 3.09
CA ASN A 174 2.18 -1.08 4.08
C ASN A 174 2.92 -1.21 5.42
N ASP A 175 2.78 -0.21 6.27
CA ASP A 175 3.48 -0.09 7.54
C ASP A 175 2.60 -0.56 8.69
N ASN A 176 2.94 -1.72 9.25
CA ASN A 176 2.27 -2.30 10.43
C ASN A 176 3.25 -2.62 11.59
N GLU A 177 4.46 -2.04 11.53
CA GLU A 177 5.52 -2.08 12.56
C GLU A 177 6.19 -3.44 12.73
N ARG A 178 5.80 -4.46 11.96
CA ARG A 178 6.40 -5.77 12.17
C ARG A 178 6.24 -6.73 10.98
N SER A 179 7.23 -7.60 10.89
CA SER A 179 7.18 -8.83 10.10
C SER A 179 6.74 -10.00 11.00
N TYR A 180 7.56 -11.02 11.23
CA TYR A 180 7.37 -11.99 12.31
C TYR A 180 7.58 -11.33 13.68
N SER A 181 8.63 -10.55 13.81
CA SER A 181 8.96 -9.75 14.99
C SER A 181 8.87 -8.25 14.65
N PRO A 182 8.90 -7.35 15.63
CA PRO A 182 8.96 -5.91 15.39
C PRO A 182 10.11 -5.55 14.45
N THR A 183 9.84 -4.67 13.49
CA THR A 183 10.85 -4.15 12.55
C THR A 183 11.83 -3.28 13.32
N ILE A 184 13.13 -3.51 13.17
CA ILE A 184 14.21 -2.82 13.89
C ILE A 184 15.17 -2.11 12.93
N GLY A 185 15.98 -1.19 13.48
CA GLY A 185 17.02 -0.46 12.72
C GLY A 185 16.58 0.94 12.31
N GLY A 186 17.48 1.65 11.61
CA GLY A 186 17.29 3.06 11.24
C GLY A 186 16.03 3.30 10.40
N VAL A 187 15.69 2.40 9.49
CA VAL A 187 14.47 2.49 8.67
C VAL A 187 13.21 2.40 9.55
N ALA A 188 13.17 1.46 10.48
CA ALA A 188 12.05 1.32 11.42
C ALA A 188 11.89 2.57 12.31
N THR A 189 13.00 3.10 12.83
CA THR A 189 13.00 4.35 13.60
C THR A 189 12.49 5.52 12.75
N TYR A 190 12.91 5.61 11.50
CA TYR A 190 12.47 6.66 10.58
C TYR A 190 10.95 6.56 10.30
N LEU A 191 10.43 5.38 9.94
CA LEU A 191 9.01 5.15 9.74
C LEU A 191 8.20 5.47 11.01
N SER A 192 8.72 5.07 12.20
CA SER A 192 8.11 5.41 13.50
C SER A 192 8.00 6.92 13.70
N THR A 193 9.03 7.67 13.32
CA THR A 193 8.99 9.15 13.40
C THR A 193 7.96 9.73 12.44
N LEU A 194 7.84 9.20 11.22
CA LEU A 194 6.81 9.61 10.27
C LEU A 194 5.39 9.34 10.81
N ARG A 195 5.16 8.21 11.48
CA ARG A 195 3.87 7.90 12.12
C ARG A 195 3.50 8.89 13.23
N ALA A 196 4.48 9.33 13.98
CA ALA A 196 4.28 10.30 15.07
C ALA A 196 3.85 11.69 14.57
N THR A 197 4.08 12.01 13.29
CA THR A 197 3.78 13.32 12.69
C THR A 197 2.33 13.51 12.22
N LYS A 198 1.42 12.58 12.51
CA LYS A 198 -0.03 12.68 12.14
C LYS A 198 -0.71 14.01 12.53
N GLY A 199 -0.21 14.72 13.54
CA GLY A 199 -0.72 16.05 13.93
C GLY A 199 -0.27 17.19 13.02
N TYR A 200 0.81 17.01 12.28
CA TYR A 200 1.46 18.06 11.50
C TYR A 200 0.69 18.39 10.20
N GLU A 201 0.18 17.40 9.49
CA GLU A 201 -0.64 17.68 8.29
C GLU A 201 -1.94 18.37 8.62
N LYS A 202 -2.62 18.00 9.73
CA LYS A 202 -3.79 18.73 10.24
C LYS A 202 -3.45 20.17 10.61
N PHE A 203 -2.26 20.41 11.17
CA PHE A 203 -1.77 21.75 11.49
C PHE A 203 -1.46 22.56 10.22
N LEU A 204 -0.86 21.92 9.19
CA LEU A 204 -0.60 22.58 7.91
C LEU A 204 -1.88 22.90 7.13
N ASP A 205 -2.86 22.00 7.14
CA ASP A 205 -4.16 22.23 6.51
C ASP A 205 -4.97 23.31 7.24
N TRP A 206 -4.88 23.35 8.57
CA TRP A 206 -5.42 24.44 9.37
C TRP A 206 -4.73 25.76 9.06
N GLY A 207 -3.40 25.79 8.98
CA GLY A 207 -2.60 26.95 8.61
C GLY A 207 -2.92 27.46 7.21
N LYS A 208 -3.09 26.58 6.23
CA LYS A 208 -3.57 26.97 4.87
C LYS A 208 -4.96 27.58 4.91
N GLY A 209 -5.91 26.97 5.62
CA GLY A 209 -7.27 27.48 5.75
C GLY A 209 -7.35 28.84 6.43
N VAL A 210 -6.41 29.17 7.32
CA VAL A 210 -6.30 30.50 7.94
C VAL A 210 -5.69 31.52 6.98
N LEU A 211 -4.65 31.15 6.20
CA LEU A 211 -4.04 32.04 5.21
C LEU A 211 -4.97 32.35 4.02
N GLU A 212 -5.73 31.36 3.55
CA GLU A 212 -6.69 31.56 2.43
C GLU A 212 -7.88 32.45 2.81
N ARG A 213 -8.16 32.59 4.11
CA ARG A 213 -9.23 33.48 4.63
C ARG A 213 -8.78 34.89 4.92
N THR A 214 -7.49 35.23 4.74
CA THR A 214 -6.96 36.59 5.02
C THR A 214 -6.60 37.27 3.69
N PRO A 215 -7.40 38.23 3.19
CA PRO A 215 -7.27 38.76 1.82
C PRO A 215 -6.18 39.83 1.61
N VAL A 216 -5.29 40.05 2.55
CA VAL A 216 -4.35 41.20 2.46
C VAL A 216 -2.93 40.83 2.89
N VAL A 217 -2.22 40.01 2.15
CA VAL A 217 -0.72 40.06 2.22
C VAL A 217 -0.11 39.49 0.95
N GLY A 218 0.55 40.34 0.18
CA GLY A 218 1.03 40.08 -1.16
C GLY A 218 2.19 39.11 -1.31
N GLN A 219 2.54 38.79 -2.56
CA GLN A 219 3.53 37.83 -3.05
C GLN A 219 4.89 37.73 -2.31
N PRO A 220 5.50 38.80 -1.76
CA PRO A 220 6.78 38.67 -1.08
C PRO A 220 6.76 37.84 0.20
N ILE A 221 5.63 37.82 0.92
CA ILE A 221 5.48 36.99 2.13
C ILE A 221 5.30 35.52 1.77
N TYR A 222 4.72 35.22 0.62
CA TYR A 222 4.58 33.84 0.12
C TYR A 222 5.94 33.17 -0.14
N GLU A 223 6.90 33.89 -0.73
CA GLU A 223 8.27 33.37 -1.01
C GLU A 223 9.09 33.21 0.27
N THR A 224 8.99 34.18 1.20
CA THR A 224 9.66 34.11 2.52
C THR A 224 9.07 33.00 3.38
N LEU A 225 7.76 32.82 3.37
CA LEU A 225 7.08 31.70 4.05
C LEU A 225 7.41 30.34 3.37
N HIS A 226 7.64 30.31 2.07
CA HIS A 226 8.05 29.08 1.36
C HIS A 226 9.47 28.63 1.77
N GLY A 227 10.41 29.55 1.90
CA GLY A 227 11.75 29.28 2.42
C GLY A 227 11.75 28.89 3.91
N MET A 228 10.99 29.61 4.75
CA MET A 228 10.80 29.24 6.15
C MET A 228 10.04 27.90 6.30
N LYS A 229 9.08 27.63 5.41
CA LYS A 229 8.32 26.38 5.39
C LYS A 229 9.20 25.16 5.09
N LYS A 230 10.19 25.29 4.19
CA LYS A 230 11.15 24.24 3.92
C LYS A 230 12.06 24.01 5.14
N GLY A 231 12.62 25.06 5.74
CA GLY A 231 13.47 24.95 6.92
C GLY A 231 12.71 24.45 8.17
N LEU A 232 11.45 24.87 8.39
CA LEU A 232 10.63 24.37 9.48
C LEU A 232 10.16 22.93 9.24
N LYS A 233 9.87 22.57 7.97
CA LYS A 233 9.51 21.22 7.56
C LYS A 233 10.67 20.26 7.84
N ASP A 234 11.89 20.65 7.54
CA ASP A 234 13.10 19.85 7.75
C ASP A 234 13.43 19.64 9.25
N ILE A 235 13.03 20.60 10.12
CA ILE A 235 13.23 20.51 11.57
C ILE A 235 12.11 19.73 12.28
N VAL A 236 10.87 19.81 11.78
CA VAL A 236 9.67 19.29 12.46
C VAL A 236 9.12 18.02 11.82
N ALA A 237 9.46 17.73 10.56
CA ALA A 237 8.98 16.56 9.85
C ALA A 237 10.11 15.82 9.14
N PRO A 238 10.52 14.64 9.61
CA PRO A 238 11.57 13.83 9.02
C PRO A 238 11.12 13.14 7.71
N GLN A 239 10.36 13.82 6.87
CA GLN A 239 9.93 13.33 5.55
C GLN A 239 11.06 13.35 4.50
N GLY A 240 12.19 14.00 4.84
CA GLY A 240 13.28 14.33 3.92
C GLY A 240 13.89 13.13 3.21
N MET A 241 14.06 11.99 3.89
CA MET A 241 14.84 10.88 3.31
C MET A 241 14.32 10.41 1.94
N PHE A 242 13.01 10.21 1.78
CA PHE A 242 12.45 9.79 0.49
C PHE A 242 12.36 10.93 -0.51
N GLU A 243 12.07 12.16 -0.05
CA GLU A 243 12.05 13.36 -0.88
C GLU A 243 13.47 13.76 -1.31
N ASP A 244 14.48 13.61 -0.44
CA ASP A 244 15.90 13.86 -0.74
C ASP A 244 16.46 12.84 -1.74
N LEU A 245 15.94 11.62 -1.77
CA LEU A 245 16.22 10.66 -2.82
C LEU A 245 15.58 11.03 -4.18
N GLY A 246 14.62 11.96 -4.22
CA GLY A 246 13.90 12.34 -5.45
C GLY A 246 12.52 11.74 -5.59
N LEU A 247 12.00 11.04 -4.59
CA LEU A 247 10.66 10.46 -4.60
C LEU A 247 9.64 11.45 -4.04
N LYS A 248 8.47 11.55 -4.67
CA LYS A 248 7.34 12.24 -4.06
C LYS A 248 6.78 11.39 -2.92
N TYR A 249 6.68 11.95 -1.71
CA TYR A 249 6.10 11.29 -0.55
C TYR A 249 4.67 11.78 -0.30
N LEU A 250 3.75 10.82 -0.07
CA LEU A 250 2.36 11.05 0.33
C LEU A 250 2.06 10.22 1.58
N GLY A 251 1.70 10.86 2.66
CA GLY A 251 1.36 10.18 3.91
C GLY A 251 1.91 10.85 5.17
N PRO A 252 1.80 10.18 6.31
CA PRO A 252 1.18 8.86 6.48
C PRO A 252 -0.35 8.89 6.35
N VAL A 253 -0.95 7.89 5.67
CA VAL A 253 -2.38 7.74 5.47
C VAL A 253 -2.91 6.61 6.36
N ASP A 254 -4.11 6.76 6.91
CA ASP A 254 -4.77 5.65 7.59
C ASP A 254 -5.11 4.55 6.59
N GLY A 255 -4.44 3.41 6.71
CA GLY A 255 -4.59 2.25 5.81
C GLY A 255 -5.91 1.50 5.97
N HIS A 256 -6.79 1.97 6.87
CA HIS A 256 -8.13 1.44 7.10
C HIS A 256 -9.24 2.42 6.73
N ASP A 257 -8.89 3.63 6.28
CA ASP A 257 -9.82 4.59 5.69
C ASP A 257 -9.75 4.51 4.16
N ILE A 258 -10.73 3.81 3.56
CA ILE A 258 -10.80 3.61 2.10
C ILE A 258 -10.82 4.95 1.35
N LEU A 259 -11.55 5.95 1.85
CA LEU A 259 -11.67 7.25 1.19
C LEU A 259 -10.34 8.02 1.22
N ALA A 260 -9.65 8.02 2.36
CA ALA A 260 -8.33 8.63 2.49
C ALA A 260 -7.29 7.93 1.60
N LEU A 261 -7.33 6.60 1.54
CA LEU A 261 -6.48 5.80 0.65
C LEU A 261 -6.75 6.12 -0.83
N GLU A 262 -8.01 6.11 -1.27
CA GLU A 262 -8.37 6.45 -2.65
C GLU A 262 -7.88 7.84 -3.03
N LYS A 263 -8.06 8.83 -2.16
CA LYS A 263 -7.57 10.21 -2.39
C LYS A 263 -6.06 10.24 -2.59
N ALA A 264 -5.29 9.58 -1.73
CA ALA A 264 -3.83 9.53 -1.82
C ALA A 264 -3.36 8.78 -3.07
N LEU A 265 -3.98 7.63 -3.39
CA LEU A 265 -3.65 6.82 -4.56
C LEU A 265 -4.02 7.53 -5.88
N HIS A 266 -5.16 8.23 -5.95
CA HIS A 266 -5.49 9.08 -7.10
C HIS A 266 -4.48 10.21 -7.29
N GLN A 267 -4.05 10.85 -6.19
CA GLN A 267 -3.01 11.88 -6.23
C GLN A 267 -1.68 11.31 -6.74
N ALA A 268 -1.30 10.11 -6.27
CA ALA A 268 -0.11 9.40 -6.73
C ALA A 268 -0.19 9.05 -8.22
N LYS A 269 -1.30 8.47 -8.68
CA LYS A 269 -1.53 8.12 -10.10
C LYS A 269 -1.46 9.35 -11.01
N LYS A 270 -2.05 10.47 -10.56
CA LYS A 270 -2.05 11.74 -11.31
C LYS A 270 -0.66 12.39 -11.39
N PHE A 271 0.21 12.17 -10.43
CA PHE A 271 1.54 12.77 -10.41
C PHE A 271 2.38 12.33 -11.61
N GLY A 272 2.26 11.08 -12.06
CA GLY A 272 2.86 10.56 -13.29
C GLY A 272 4.36 10.24 -13.20
N GLY A 273 5.01 10.51 -12.07
CA GLY A 273 6.38 10.14 -11.72
C GLY A 273 6.43 9.15 -10.55
N PRO A 274 7.62 8.82 -10.02
CA PRO A 274 7.74 7.92 -8.89
C PRO A 274 7.20 8.55 -7.61
N VAL A 275 6.24 7.87 -6.98
CA VAL A 275 5.55 8.33 -5.76
C VAL A 275 5.57 7.24 -4.71
N LEU A 276 5.85 7.61 -3.48
CA LEU A 276 5.71 6.74 -2.32
C LEU A 276 4.47 7.15 -1.51
N VAL A 277 3.53 6.21 -1.37
CA VAL A 277 2.34 6.34 -0.49
C VAL A 277 2.59 5.51 0.76
N HIS A 278 2.63 6.16 1.92
CA HIS A 278 2.84 5.50 3.20
C HIS A 278 1.50 5.26 3.89
N ALA A 279 1.06 4.00 3.94
CA ALA A 279 -0.18 3.57 4.57
C ALA A 279 0.10 2.87 5.90
N ILE A 280 -0.53 3.33 6.97
CA ILE A 280 -0.42 2.72 8.30
C ILE A 280 -1.56 1.73 8.46
N THR A 281 -1.22 0.46 8.74
CA THR A 281 -2.20 -0.61 8.94
C THR A 281 -2.01 -1.32 10.27
N GLU A 282 -3.01 -2.10 10.67
CA GLU A 282 -2.97 -2.94 11.87
C GLU A 282 -2.98 -4.41 11.47
N LYS A 283 -1.87 -5.11 11.73
CA LYS A 283 -1.77 -6.55 11.48
C LYS A 283 -2.74 -7.32 12.37
N GLY A 284 -3.53 -8.22 11.78
CA GLY A 284 -4.54 -8.98 12.52
C GLY A 284 -5.87 -8.26 12.76
N ARG A 285 -6.08 -7.08 12.13
CA ARG A 285 -7.28 -6.24 12.30
C ARG A 285 -8.57 -7.04 12.17
N GLY A 286 -9.52 -6.76 13.09
CA GLY A 286 -10.82 -7.41 13.12
C GLY A 286 -10.82 -8.83 13.71
N HIS A 287 -9.65 -9.34 14.16
CA HIS A 287 -9.54 -10.64 14.82
C HIS A 287 -8.79 -10.51 16.15
N ALA A 288 -9.54 -10.39 17.23
CA ALA A 288 -8.97 -10.17 18.57
C ALA A 288 -7.84 -11.16 18.94
N PRO A 289 -7.94 -12.48 18.65
CA PRO A 289 -6.84 -13.40 18.93
C PRO A 289 -5.54 -13.04 18.19
N ALA A 290 -5.62 -12.56 16.93
CA ALA A 290 -4.44 -12.17 16.17
C ALA A 290 -3.86 -10.83 16.67
N ILE A 291 -4.72 -9.88 17.06
CA ILE A 291 -4.27 -8.59 17.62
C ILE A 291 -3.55 -8.80 18.97
N GLN A 292 -4.03 -9.73 19.78
CA GLN A 292 -3.50 -10.05 21.11
C GLN A 292 -2.27 -10.97 21.08
N ASP A 293 -2.02 -11.64 19.96
CA ASP A 293 -0.83 -12.48 19.80
C ASP A 293 0.43 -11.62 19.73
N GLU A 294 1.17 -11.58 20.85
CA GLU A 294 2.42 -10.80 20.96
C GLU A 294 3.57 -11.42 20.17
N ALA A 295 3.52 -12.72 19.89
CA ALA A 295 4.60 -13.40 19.18
C ALA A 295 4.67 -12.94 17.72
N GLU A 296 3.65 -13.24 16.91
CA GLU A 296 3.69 -13.04 15.46
C GLU A 296 2.46 -12.32 14.90
N LYS A 297 1.44 -12.05 15.71
CA LYS A 297 0.12 -11.56 15.30
C LYS A 297 -0.48 -12.43 14.18
N PHE A 298 -0.41 -13.73 14.36
CA PHE A 298 -0.84 -14.74 13.37
C PHE A 298 -0.23 -14.48 11.98
N HIS A 299 1.09 -14.20 11.95
CA HIS A 299 1.78 -13.99 10.66
C HIS A 299 1.56 -15.18 9.73
N ALA A 300 1.80 -16.38 10.23
CA ALA A 300 1.44 -17.61 9.56
C ALA A 300 0.73 -18.54 10.56
N VAL A 301 -0.34 -19.19 10.10
CA VAL A 301 -1.03 -20.23 10.83
C VAL A 301 -0.88 -21.54 10.08
N GLY A 302 -0.62 -22.63 10.84
CA GLY A 302 -0.38 -23.98 10.31
C GLY A 302 -1.65 -24.80 10.22
#